data_8f3e7f552f0c40b373b348f42c933a04
#
_entry.id   8f3e7f552f0c40b373b348f42c933a04
#
_cell.length_a   1.000
_cell.length_b   1.000
_cell.length_c   1.000
_cell.angle_alpha   90.00
_cell.angle_beta   90.00
_cell.angle_gamma   90.00
#
_symmetry.space_group_name_H-M   'P 1'
#
loop_
_entity.id
_entity.type
_entity.pdbx_description
1 polymer ?
#
loop_
_entity_poly.entity_id
_entity_poly.type
_entity_poly.pdbx_seq_one_letter_code
_entity_poly.pdbx_strand_id
1 'polypeptide(L)'
;MRMELPGQVAVAPRRQTSAHVAAAVAGAAWRPLILTLPFWPPNTWMPGPEMDWRLMILLVGLIATPLCLWRLGRERERHGRPATRLGVVWRFVFYGGLLAAGLQALVALAMAVAGWLEAGDPAQALGFTETTLLIFGVGFLPVAVMVGISYALWAGLCAAFIAYEPQGEAPDRMNRVVRRTI
;
A
#
# COMPACT_ATOMS: atom_id res chain seq x y z
N MET A 1 -23.70 26.22 7.10
CA MET A 1 -23.34 24.80 7.16
C MET A 1 -22.25 24.52 6.10
N ARG A 2 -20.99 24.32 6.50
CA ARG A 2 -19.95 23.91 5.54
C ARG A 2 -20.18 22.44 5.24
N MET A 3 -20.55 22.11 4.00
CA MET A 3 -20.56 20.74 3.52
C MET A 3 -19.10 20.28 3.42
N GLU A 4 -18.61 19.56 4.42
CA GLU A 4 -17.31 18.90 4.33
C GLU A 4 -17.47 17.64 3.50
N LEU A 5 -16.65 17.52 2.47
CA LEU A 5 -16.61 16.30 1.66
C LEU A 5 -16.16 15.11 2.53
N PRO A 6 -16.66 13.89 2.31
CA PRO A 6 -16.37 12.72 3.14
C PRO A 6 -14.88 12.44 3.36
N GLY A 7 -14.03 12.87 2.40
CA GLY A 7 -12.58 12.72 2.50
C GLY A 7 -11.88 13.77 3.36
N GLN A 8 -12.55 14.89 3.67
CA GLN A 8 -11.98 16.01 4.44
C GLN A 8 -12.31 15.92 5.94
N VAL A 9 -13.14 14.96 6.33
CA VAL A 9 -13.49 14.73 7.73
C VAL A 9 -12.24 14.42 8.54
N ALA A 10 -12.04 15.14 9.64
CA ALA A 10 -10.96 14.88 10.57
C ALA A 10 -11.09 13.47 11.18
N VAL A 11 -10.01 12.71 11.23
CA VAL A 11 -10.00 11.34 11.73
C VAL A 11 -8.98 11.15 12.85
N ALA A 12 -9.32 10.29 13.79
CA ALA A 12 -8.41 9.78 14.80
C ALA A 12 -8.19 8.28 14.62
N PRO A 13 -7.01 7.73 14.96
CA PRO A 13 -6.85 6.30 15.02
C PRO A 13 -7.85 5.78 16.05
N ARG A 14 -8.64 4.81 15.63
CA ARG A 14 -9.52 4.09 16.54
C ARG A 14 -8.68 3.56 17.70
N ARG A 15 -9.19 3.60 18.93
CA ARG A 15 -8.52 2.89 20.04
C ARG A 15 -8.23 1.48 19.56
N GLN A 16 -6.96 1.22 19.29
CA GLN A 16 -6.50 0.07 18.52
C GLN A 16 -6.77 -1.21 19.34
N THR A 17 -7.93 -1.76 19.13
CA THR A 17 -8.10 -3.19 19.34
C THR A 17 -7.35 -3.86 18.19
N SER A 18 -6.45 -4.80 18.53
CA SER A 18 -5.69 -5.58 17.54
C SER A 18 -6.57 -6.16 16.40
N ALA A 19 -7.84 -6.42 16.71
CA ALA A 19 -8.86 -6.84 15.75
C ALA A 19 -9.10 -5.85 14.61
N HIS A 20 -9.12 -4.53 14.85
CA HIS A 20 -9.34 -3.54 13.78
C HIS A 20 -8.13 -3.43 12.85
N VAL A 21 -6.92 -3.53 13.40
CA VAL A 21 -5.70 -3.56 12.58
C VAL A 21 -5.66 -4.83 11.75
N ALA A 22 -5.96 -5.98 12.36
CA ALA A 22 -6.04 -7.26 11.66
C ALA A 22 -7.10 -7.24 10.54
N ALA A 23 -8.29 -6.67 10.80
CA ALA A 23 -9.33 -6.52 9.80
C ALA A 23 -8.92 -5.59 8.64
N ALA A 24 -8.23 -4.48 8.93
CA ALA A 24 -7.71 -3.58 7.90
C ALA A 24 -6.65 -4.26 7.03
N VAL A 25 -5.75 -5.02 7.66
CA VAL A 25 -4.70 -5.80 6.96
C VAL A 25 -5.33 -6.90 6.11
N ALA A 26 -6.27 -7.67 6.66
CA ALA A 26 -6.98 -8.71 5.93
C ALA A 26 -7.75 -8.14 4.72
N GLY A 27 -8.50 -7.04 4.92
CA GLY A 27 -9.22 -6.37 3.84
C GLY A 27 -8.29 -5.83 2.75
N ALA A 28 -7.15 -5.28 3.12
CA ALA A 28 -6.14 -4.77 2.18
C ALA A 28 -5.49 -5.90 1.36
N ALA A 29 -5.14 -7.01 2.00
CA ALA A 29 -4.45 -8.13 1.37
C ALA A 29 -5.37 -8.98 0.48
N TRP A 30 -6.68 -9.01 0.74
CA TRP A 30 -7.63 -9.92 0.11
C TRP A 30 -8.02 -9.55 -1.33
N ARG A 31 -7.86 -8.29 -1.73
CA ARG A 31 -8.30 -7.79 -3.05
C ARG A 31 -7.77 -8.58 -4.25
N PRO A 32 -6.49 -8.91 -4.36
CA PRO A 32 -5.97 -9.61 -5.53
C PRO A 32 -6.58 -11.00 -5.70
N LEU A 33 -6.86 -11.69 -4.60
CA LEU A 33 -7.47 -13.01 -4.63
C LEU A 33 -8.91 -12.98 -5.13
N ILE A 34 -9.77 -12.11 -4.58
CA ILE A 34 -11.20 -12.07 -4.92
C ILE A 34 -11.43 -11.68 -6.37
N LEU A 35 -10.72 -10.64 -6.86
CA LEU A 35 -10.99 -10.08 -8.17
C LEU A 35 -10.43 -10.91 -9.33
N THR A 36 -9.39 -11.68 -9.09
CA THR A 36 -8.68 -12.41 -10.14
C THR A 36 -9.05 -13.89 -10.22
N LEU A 37 -9.60 -14.49 -9.16
CA LEU A 37 -10.01 -15.89 -9.15
C LEU A 37 -10.99 -16.29 -10.28
N PRO A 38 -12.04 -15.49 -10.60
CA PRO A 38 -13.02 -15.87 -11.62
C PRO A 38 -12.48 -15.80 -13.04
N PHE A 39 -11.49 -14.93 -13.29
CA PHE A 39 -11.05 -14.61 -14.64
C PHE A 39 -9.78 -15.36 -15.05
N TRP A 40 -9.04 -15.92 -14.07
CA TRP A 40 -7.74 -16.48 -14.38
C TRP A 40 -7.36 -17.59 -13.39
N PRO A 41 -7.35 -18.83 -13.81
CA PRO A 41 -6.97 -19.96 -12.95
C PRO A 41 -5.49 -19.91 -12.54
N PRO A 42 -5.14 -20.39 -11.33
CA PRO A 42 -3.81 -20.22 -10.72
C PRO A 42 -2.64 -20.81 -11.49
N ASN A 43 -2.88 -21.79 -12.34
CA ASN A 43 -1.80 -22.66 -12.88
C ASN A 43 -1.12 -22.15 -14.15
N THR A 44 -1.43 -20.93 -14.65
CA THR A 44 -1.00 -20.53 -16.00
C THR A 44 -0.11 -19.28 -16.06
N TRP A 45 0.32 -18.73 -14.92
CA TRP A 45 0.76 -17.34 -14.86
C TRP A 45 2.27 -17.07 -14.83
N MET A 46 3.09 -17.98 -14.36
CA MET A 46 4.53 -17.83 -14.37
C MET A 46 5.19 -19.13 -14.84
N PRO A 47 5.88 -19.12 -15.99
CA PRO A 47 6.79 -20.18 -16.32
C PRO A 47 7.99 -20.11 -15.36
N GLY A 48 8.17 -21.11 -14.51
CA GLY A 48 9.34 -21.26 -13.67
C GLY A 48 9.04 -21.57 -12.20
N PRO A 49 8.79 -20.59 -11.32
CA PRO A 49 8.45 -20.91 -9.93
C PRO A 49 6.97 -21.33 -9.82
N GLU A 50 6.72 -22.43 -9.15
CA GLU A 50 5.37 -22.94 -8.84
C GLU A 50 4.55 -22.00 -7.93
N MET A 51 5.07 -20.81 -7.63
CA MET A 51 4.46 -19.85 -6.72
C MET A 51 3.54 -18.90 -7.49
N ASP A 52 2.26 -18.92 -7.16
CA ASP A 52 1.27 -17.99 -7.71
C ASP A 52 1.61 -16.53 -7.30
N TRP A 53 1.72 -15.64 -8.29
CA TRP A 53 2.00 -14.21 -8.08
C TRP A 53 1.01 -13.54 -7.12
N ARG A 54 -0.21 -14.05 -7.01
CA ARG A 54 -1.23 -13.56 -6.06
C ARG A 54 -0.81 -13.79 -4.63
N LEU A 55 -0.16 -14.93 -4.36
CA LEU A 55 0.40 -15.23 -3.05
C LEU A 55 1.52 -14.26 -2.69
N MET A 56 2.36 -13.90 -3.65
CA MET A 56 3.39 -12.87 -3.45
C MET A 56 2.77 -11.50 -3.12
N ILE A 57 1.74 -11.07 -3.87
CA ILE A 57 1.06 -9.80 -3.58
C ILE A 57 0.36 -9.84 -2.23
N LEU A 58 -0.27 -10.97 -1.88
CA LEU A 58 -0.87 -11.18 -0.55
C LEU A 58 0.19 -11.03 0.56
N LEU A 59 1.33 -11.68 0.43
CA LEU A 59 2.43 -11.60 1.41
C LEU A 59 2.97 -10.17 1.52
N VAL A 60 3.19 -9.51 0.39
CA VAL A 60 3.60 -8.09 0.37
C VAL A 60 2.55 -7.22 1.07
N GLY A 61 1.27 -7.42 0.80
CA GLY A 61 0.17 -6.70 1.44
C GLY A 61 0.10 -6.93 2.95
N LEU A 62 0.27 -8.18 3.39
CA LEU A 62 0.29 -8.56 4.81
C LEU A 62 1.44 -7.90 5.58
N ILE A 63 2.58 -7.69 4.94
CA ILE A 63 3.75 -7.05 5.57
C ILE A 63 3.68 -5.52 5.41
N ALA A 64 3.39 -5.03 4.22
CA ALA A 64 3.43 -3.61 3.90
C ALA A 64 2.32 -2.81 4.62
N THR A 65 1.12 -3.39 4.75
CA THR A 65 -0.01 -2.69 5.38
C THR A 65 0.24 -2.37 6.86
N PRO A 66 0.65 -3.32 7.73
CA PRO A 66 0.93 -3.00 9.13
C PRO A 66 2.15 -2.07 9.28
N LEU A 67 3.17 -2.20 8.43
CA LEU A 67 4.31 -1.28 8.42
C LEU A 67 3.89 0.15 8.07
N CYS A 68 3.01 0.31 7.07
CA CYS A 68 2.46 1.59 6.69
C CYS A 68 1.62 2.19 7.83
N LEU A 69 0.75 1.40 8.47
CA LEU A 69 -0.05 1.85 9.62
C LEU A 69 0.84 2.27 10.79
N TRP A 70 1.87 1.51 11.11
CA TRP A 70 2.84 1.84 12.15
C TRP A 70 3.58 3.15 11.85
N ARG A 71 4.06 3.32 10.59
CA ARG A 71 4.71 4.55 10.15
C ARG A 71 3.79 5.76 10.24
N LEU A 72 2.52 5.60 9.81
CA LEU A 72 1.50 6.64 9.92
C LEU A 72 1.20 7.03 11.37
N GLY A 73 1.14 6.05 12.28
CA GLY A 73 1.01 6.29 13.71
C GLY A 73 2.15 7.16 14.23
N ARG A 74 3.37 6.80 13.89
CA ARG A 74 4.58 7.53 14.31
C ARG A 74 4.69 8.93 13.69
N GLU A 75 4.26 9.09 12.42
CA GLU A 75 4.20 10.41 11.78
C GLU A 75 3.16 11.31 12.46
N ARG A 76 2.03 10.73 12.86
CA ARG A 76 0.98 11.45 13.57
C ARG A 76 1.42 11.92 14.96
N GLU A 77 2.12 11.10 15.70
CA GLU A 77 2.70 11.47 17.00
C GLU A 77 3.68 12.64 16.88
N ARG A 78 4.46 12.69 15.79
CA ARG A 78 5.49 13.73 15.59
C ARG A 78 4.93 15.02 15.00
N HIS A 79 3.97 14.95 14.09
CA HIS A 79 3.54 16.07 13.26
C HIS A 79 2.03 16.31 13.28
N GLY A 80 1.25 15.50 14.02
CA GLY A 80 -0.21 15.56 14.00
C GLY A 80 -0.87 15.16 12.65
N ARG A 81 -0.09 14.63 11.70
CA ARG A 81 -0.57 14.23 10.35
C ARG A 81 -0.45 12.72 10.15
N PRO A 82 -1.36 12.06 9.40
CA PRO A 82 -2.53 12.61 8.69
C PRO A 82 -3.70 12.95 9.62
N ALA A 83 -4.35 14.07 9.37
CA ALA A 83 -5.51 14.51 10.12
C ALA A 83 -6.85 14.09 9.48
N THR A 84 -6.84 13.70 8.20
CA THR A 84 -8.03 13.39 7.40
C THR A 84 -7.93 12.01 6.76
N ARG A 85 -9.09 11.42 6.39
CA ARG A 85 -9.13 10.14 5.65
C ARG A 85 -8.37 10.22 4.33
N LEU A 86 -8.54 11.31 3.59
CA LEU A 86 -7.81 11.52 2.34
C LEU A 86 -6.30 11.55 2.59
N GLY A 87 -5.85 12.16 3.68
CA GLY A 87 -4.44 12.16 4.06
C GLY A 87 -3.88 10.77 4.35
N VAL A 88 -4.69 9.87 4.94
CA VAL A 88 -4.31 8.46 5.13
C VAL A 88 -4.16 7.76 3.79
N VAL A 89 -5.19 7.85 2.93
CA VAL A 89 -5.18 7.20 1.60
C VAL A 89 -4.00 7.68 0.77
N TRP A 90 -3.76 9.00 0.72
CA TRP A 90 -2.65 9.57 -0.06
C TRP A 90 -1.27 9.07 0.38
N ARG A 91 -1.07 8.88 1.67
CA ARG A 91 0.19 8.30 2.17
C ARG A 91 0.36 6.83 1.81
N PHE A 92 -0.73 6.07 1.85
CA PHE A 92 -0.69 4.69 1.36
C PHE A 92 -0.32 4.64 -0.12
N VAL A 93 -0.93 5.48 -0.95
CA VAL A 93 -0.61 5.60 -2.38
C VAL A 93 0.86 5.95 -2.59
N PHE A 94 1.37 6.93 -1.87
CA PHE A 94 2.77 7.37 -1.99
C PHE A 94 3.74 6.26 -1.57
N TYR A 95 3.55 5.68 -0.39
CA TYR A 95 4.43 4.61 0.09
C TYR A 95 4.27 3.32 -0.72
N GLY A 96 3.08 3.02 -1.20
CA GLY A 96 2.84 1.85 -2.06
C GLY A 96 3.47 2.00 -3.44
N GLY A 97 3.40 3.18 -4.05
CA GLY A 97 4.11 3.47 -5.30
C GLY A 97 5.63 3.35 -5.13
N LEU A 98 6.18 3.90 -4.04
CA LEU A 98 7.61 3.79 -3.73
C LEU A 98 8.03 2.34 -3.47
N LEU A 99 7.22 1.57 -2.75
CA LEU A 99 7.48 0.14 -2.51
C LEU A 99 7.46 -0.64 -3.81
N ALA A 100 6.48 -0.39 -4.69
CA ALA A 100 6.38 -1.06 -5.98
C ALA A 100 7.59 -0.74 -6.87
N ALA A 101 8.03 0.52 -6.91
CA ALA A 101 9.24 0.91 -7.63
C ALA A 101 10.49 0.21 -7.07
N GLY A 102 10.62 0.15 -5.74
CA GLY A 102 11.73 -0.54 -5.08
C GLY A 102 11.74 -2.04 -5.34
N LEU A 103 10.58 -2.70 -5.26
CA LEU A 103 10.46 -4.12 -5.57
C LEU A 103 10.78 -4.42 -7.05
N GLN A 104 10.29 -3.57 -7.98
CA GLN A 104 10.62 -3.70 -9.40
C GLN A 104 12.12 -3.56 -9.65
N ALA A 105 12.76 -2.58 -9.03
CA ALA A 105 14.20 -2.39 -9.13
C ALA A 105 14.99 -3.59 -8.57
N LEU A 106 14.54 -4.16 -7.45
CA LEU A 106 15.14 -5.38 -6.87
C LEU A 106 14.99 -6.59 -7.79
N VAL A 107 13.82 -6.76 -8.41
CA VAL A 107 13.59 -7.85 -9.38
C VAL A 107 14.49 -7.68 -10.60
N ALA A 108 14.56 -6.48 -11.17
CA ALA A 108 15.44 -6.20 -12.31
C ALA A 108 16.93 -6.48 -11.96
N LEU A 109 17.36 -6.04 -10.78
CA LEU A 109 18.71 -6.29 -10.30
C LEU A 109 18.99 -7.79 -10.09
N ALA A 110 18.06 -8.52 -9.46
CA ALA A 110 18.20 -9.95 -9.26
C ALA A 110 18.30 -10.71 -10.58
N MET A 111 17.47 -10.35 -11.58
CA MET A 111 17.54 -10.94 -12.92
C MET A 111 18.86 -10.60 -13.62
N ALA A 112 19.35 -9.37 -13.50
CA ALA A 112 20.63 -8.97 -14.07
C ALA A 112 21.80 -9.74 -13.44
N VAL A 113 21.80 -9.92 -12.11
CA VAL A 113 22.82 -10.69 -11.39
C VAL A 113 22.75 -12.18 -11.77
N ALA A 114 21.54 -12.75 -11.84
CA ALA A 114 21.38 -14.14 -12.26
C ALA A 114 21.93 -14.38 -13.67
N GLY A 115 21.57 -13.50 -14.61
CA GLY A 115 22.09 -13.57 -15.99
C GLY A 115 23.61 -13.38 -16.07
N TRP A 116 24.17 -12.52 -15.21
CA TRP A 116 25.63 -12.37 -15.11
C TRP A 116 26.32 -13.66 -14.64
N LEU A 117 25.73 -14.33 -13.64
CA LEU A 117 26.30 -15.58 -13.11
C LEU A 117 26.20 -16.76 -14.08
N GLU A 118 25.18 -16.75 -14.93
CA GLU A 118 24.95 -17.81 -15.93
C GLU A 118 25.75 -17.60 -17.24
N ALA A 119 26.21 -16.38 -17.49
CA ALA A 119 26.93 -16.03 -18.71
C ALA A 119 28.34 -16.66 -18.73
N GLY A 120 28.65 -17.38 -19.80
CA GLY A 120 29.96 -18.00 -20.00
C GLY A 120 31.05 -17.02 -20.50
N ASP A 121 30.67 -15.83 -20.96
CA ASP A 121 31.56 -14.80 -21.52
C ASP A 121 31.21 -13.42 -20.94
N PRO A 122 32.21 -12.60 -20.53
CA PRO A 122 31.98 -11.26 -19.98
C PRO A 122 31.24 -10.29 -20.92
N ALA A 123 31.47 -10.38 -22.23
CA ALA A 123 30.78 -9.52 -23.21
C ALA A 123 29.30 -9.85 -23.30
N GLN A 124 28.94 -11.13 -23.26
CA GLN A 124 27.57 -11.62 -23.24
C GLN A 124 26.88 -11.23 -21.93
N ALA A 125 27.59 -11.34 -20.78
CA ALA A 125 27.10 -10.94 -19.47
C ALA A 125 26.71 -9.44 -19.46
N LEU A 126 27.55 -8.57 -19.99
CA LEU A 126 27.30 -7.13 -20.06
C LEU A 126 26.07 -6.82 -20.92
N GLY A 127 25.97 -7.38 -22.12
CA GLY A 127 24.84 -7.18 -23.02
C GLY A 127 23.51 -7.65 -22.42
N PHE A 128 23.52 -8.82 -21.75
CA PHE A 128 22.34 -9.33 -21.06
C PHE A 128 21.93 -8.42 -19.90
N THR A 129 22.88 -7.97 -19.09
CA THR A 129 22.63 -7.10 -17.94
C THR A 129 22.05 -5.76 -18.38
N GLU A 130 22.63 -5.13 -19.38
CA GLU A 130 22.15 -3.87 -19.94
C GLU A 130 20.73 -4.01 -20.48
N THR A 131 20.46 -5.02 -21.29
CA THR A 131 19.13 -5.29 -21.86
C THR A 131 18.10 -5.57 -20.74
N THR A 132 18.45 -6.35 -19.74
CA THR A 132 17.58 -6.67 -18.59
C THR A 132 17.24 -5.42 -17.80
N LEU A 133 18.22 -4.57 -17.48
CA LEU A 133 18.00 -3.34 -16.74
C LEU A 133 17.17 -2.32 -17.53
N LEU A 134 17.37 -2.23 -18.86
CA LEU A 134 16.55 -1.35 -19.72
C LEU A 134 15.10 -1.82 -19.78
N ILE A 135 14.87 -3.10 -20.03
CA ILE A 135 13.51 -3.63 -20.20
C ILE A 135 12.81 -3.71 -18.83
N PHE A 136 13.39 -4.43 -17.88
CA PHE A 136 12.73 -4.70 -16.58
C PHE A 136 12.94 -3.58 -15.57
N GLY A 137 14.07 -2.89 -15.58
CA GLY A 137 14.33 -1.77 -14.69
C GLY A 137 13.60 -0.49 -15.10
N VAL A 138 13.70 -0.11 -16.36
CA VAL A 138 13.13 1.17 -16.86
C VAL A 138 11.79 0.95 -17.54
N GLY A 139 11.68 -0.01 -18.46
CA GLY A 139 10.47 -0.22 -19.27
C GLY A 139 9.25 -0.66 -18.47
N PHE A 140 9.42 -1.61 -17.54
CA PHE A 140 8.33 -2.11 -16.68
C PHE A 140 8.07 -1.27 -15.43
N LEU A 141 8.96 -0.33 -15.07
CA LEU A 141 8.81 0.50 -13.89
C LEU A 141 7.48 1.28 -13.82
N PRO A 142 7.03 1.97 -14.88
CA PRO A 142 5.75 2.68 -14.88
C PRO A 142 4.57 1.73 -14.61
N VAL A 143 4.58 0.55 -15.21
CA VAL A 143 3.52 -0.45 -15.05
C VAL A 143 3.50 -0.96 -13.60
N ALA A 144 4.66 -1.31 -13.04
CA ALA A 144 4.78 -1.76 -11.66
C ALA A 144 4.30 -0.70 -10.67
N VAL A 145 4.65 0.57 -10.89
CA VAL A 145 4.20 1.70 -10.07
C VAL A 145 2.69 1.88 -10.16
N MET A 146 2.11 1.84 -11.35
CA MET A 146 0.66 1.97 -11.55
C MET A 146 -0.11 0.85 -10.84
N VAL A 147 0.35 -0.39 -10.98
CA VAL A 147 -0.21 -1.54 -10.27
C VAL A 147 -0.08 -1.35 -8.75
N GLY A 148 1.11 -1.00 -8.26
CA GLY A 148 1.36 -0.75 -6.84
C GLY A 148 0.48 0.36 -6.27
N ILE A 149 0.29 1.46 -6.97
CA ILE A 149 -0.61 2.56 -6.60
C ILE A 149 -2.06 2.06 -6.50
N SER A 150 -2.52 1.22 -7.42
CA SER A 150 -3.88 0.70 -7.41
C SER A 150 -4.16 -0.17 -6.17
N TYR A 151 -3.21 -1.03 -5.80
CA TYR A 151 -3.29 -1.83 -4.57
C TYR A 151 -3.18 -0.97 -3.31
N ALA A 152 -2.28 0.00 -3.31
CA ALA A 152 -2.08 0.91 -2.20
C ALA A 152 -3.29 1.82 -1.97
N LEU A 153 -3.97 2.25 -3.02
CA LEU A 153 -5.23 2.98 -2.94
C LEU A 153 -6.29 2.16 -2.20
N TRP A 154 -6.46 0.91 -2.57
CA TRP A 154 -7.39 0.00 -1.90
C TRP A 154 -7.01 -0.23 -0.43
N ALA A 155 -5.75 -0.53 -0.16
CA ALA A 155 -5.24 -0.71 1.19
C ALA A 155 -5.44 0.55 2.04
N GLY A 156 -5.21 1.72 1.45
CA GLY A 156 -5.43 3.02 2.08
C GLY A 156 -6.91 3.28 2.40
N LEU A 157 -7.82 2.87 1.52
CA LEU A 157 -9.26 2.93 1.79
C LEU A 157 -9.63 2.00 2.96
N CYS A 158 -9.20 0.74 2.93
CA CYS A 158 -9.43 -0.18 4.04
C CYS A 158 -8.88 0.39 5.36
N ALA A 159 -7.66 0.90 5.36
CA ALA A 159 -7.07 1.54 6.54
C ALA A 159 -7.87 2.76 7.01
N ALA A 160 -8.24 3.66 6.11
CA ALA A 160 -8.95 4.91 6.44
C ALA A 160 -10.36 4.67 7.00
N PHE A 161 -11.02 3.59 6.63
CA PHE A 161 -12.38 3.30 7.08
C PHE A 161 -12.45 2.31 8.25
N ILE A 162 -11.49 1.38 8.33
CA ILE A 162 -11.49 0.35 9.38
C ILE A 162 -10.64 0.77 10.58
N ALA A 163 -9.42 1.30 10.35
CA ALA A 163 -8.47 1.62 11.41
C ALA A 163 -8.62 3.05 11.96
N TYR A 164 -9.34 3.94 11.24
CA TYR A 164 -9.57 5.32 11.65
C TYR A 164 -11.06 5.60 11.79
N GLU A 165 -11.41 6.38 12.81
CA GLU A 165 -12.78 6.87 13.02
C GLU A 165 -12.86 8.37 12.87
N PRO A 166 -14.03 8.91 12.45
CA PRO A 166 -14.24 10.35 12.42
C PRO A 166 -14.05 10.92 13.82
N GLN A 167 -13.28 11.99 13.95
CA GLN A 167 -13.33 12.80 15.15
C GLN A 167 -14.69 13.48 15.15
N GLY A 168 -15.57 13.09 16.10
CA GLY A 168 -16.78 13.84 16.35
C GLY A 168 -16.44 15.32 16.60
N GLU A 169 -17.27 16.23 16.12
CA GLU A 169 -17.16 17.65 16.46
C GLU A 169 -16.90 17.76 17.95
N ALA A 170 -15.77 18.38 18.30
CA ALA A 170 -15.49 18.66 19.71
C ALA A 170 -16.73 19.34 20.29
N PRO A 171 -17.33 18.82 21.37
CA PRO A 171 -18.58 19.39 21.90
C PRO A 171 -18.36 20.88 22.11
N ASP A 172 -19.17 21.67 21.42
CA ASP A 172 -19.06 23.11 21.38
C ASP A 172 -18.99 23.62 22.82
N ARG A 173 -17.85 24.15 23.21
CA ARG A 173 -17.62 24.64 24.59
C ARG A 173 -18.63 25.72 24.97
N MET A 174 -19.16 26.42 23.99
CA MET A 174 -20.21 27.44 24.17
C MET A 174 -21.55 26.83 24.63
N ASN A 175 -21.94 25.66 24.13
CA ASN A 175 -23.17 24.99 24.53
C ASN A 175 -23.13 24.43 25.96
N ARG A 176 -21.93 24.24 26.55
CA ARG A 176 -21.79 23.85 27.98
C ARG A 176 -22.06 25.02 28.94
N VAL A 177 -21.81 26.24 28.51
CA VAL A 177 -22.03 27.42 29.37
C VAL A 177 -23.52 27.74 29.46
N VAL A 178 -24.26 27.62 28.37
CA VAL A 178 -25.71 27.89 28.33
C VAL A 178 -26.51 26.87 29.15
N ARG A 179 -26.12 25.62 29.25
CA ARG A 179 -26.80 24.59 30.06
C ARG A 179 -26.53 24.68 31.56
N ARG A 180 -25.60 25.52 32.02
CA ARG A 180 -25.35 25.74 33.48
C ARG A 180 -26.05 26.93 34.05
N THR A 181 -26.75 27.71 33.22
CA THR A 181 -27.44 28.95 33.62
C THR A 181 -28.96 28.83 33.57
N ILE A 182 -29.51 27.64 33.38
CA ILE A 182 -30.93 27.30 33.53
C ILE A 182 -31.05 26.21 34.61
#